data_6a8480af08c2df6cf9e66e99719a315a
#
_entry.id   6a8480af08c2df6cf9e66e99719a315a
#
_cell.length_a   1.000
_cell.length_b   1.000
_cell.length_c   1.000
_cell.angle_alpha   90.00
_cell.angle_beta   90.00
_cell.angle_gamma   90.00
#
_symmetry.space_group_name_H-M   'P 1'
#
loop_
_entity.id
_entity.type
_entity.pdbx_description
1 polymer ?
#
loop_
_entity_poly.entity_id
_entity_poly.type
_entity_poly.pdbx_seq_one_letter_code
_entity_poly.pdbx_strand_id
1 'polypeptide(L)'
;ATIYQQKALDINERELGLDHPDTMKSFGDLSVFYYRLQHIELALKYVNHALFLLHFTCGLSHPNTAATYINVAMMEEGMGNVHISLRYLHEALKCNQRLLGDDHIQTAASYHAIAIALSLMEAYSLSVQHEQTTLKILQAKLGLEDLRTQDAAAWLEYFESKALDQQEAARNGTPKPDASIASKGHLSVSDLLDYISPGQDSKRSEAHRKQRRAK
;
A
#
# COMPACT_ATOMS: atom_id res chain seq x y z
N ALA A 1 -12.07 15.56 -21.03
CA ALA A 1 -10.81 14.81 -20.74
C ALA A 1 -11.04 13.31 -20.89
N THR A 2 -12.02 12.70 -20.20
CA THR A 2 -12.29 11.24 -20.21
C THR A 2 -12.45 10.66 -21.61
N ILE A 3 -13.22 11.34 -22.47
CA ILE A 3 -13.47 10.89 -23.85
C ILE A 3 -12.17 10.80 -24.65
N TYR A 4 -11.23 11.72 -24.44
CA TYR A 4 -9.96 11.70 -25.16
C TYR A 4 -9.03 10.59 -24.65
N GLN A 5 -9.01 10.35 -23.35
CA GLN A 5 -8.22 9.25 -22.79
C GLN A 5 -8.78 7.88 -23.17
N GLN A 6 -10.12 7.74 -23.20
CA GLN A 6 -10.74 6.50 -23.69
C GLN A 6 -10.40 6.27 -25.17
N LYS A 7 -10.49 7.31 -25.99
CA LYS A 7 -10.09 7.20 -27.41
C LYS A 7 -8.61 6.87 -27.58
N ALA A 8 -7.74 7.42 -26.74
CA ALA A 8 -6.32 7.10 -26.78
C ALA A 8 -6.08 5.62 -26.44
N LEU A 9 -6.78 5.10 -25.42
CA LEU A 9 -6.73 3.68 -25.10
C LEU A 9 -7.22 2.82 -26.26
N ASP A 10 -8.41 3.12 -26.82
CA ASP A 10 -8.99 2.38 -27.93
C ASP A 10 -8.06 2.35 -29.16
N ILE A 11 -7.36 3.46 -29.44
CA ILE A 11 -6.37 3.54 -30.51
C ILE A 11 -5.16 2.66 -30.19
N ASN A 12 -4.62 2.77 -28.97
CA ASN A 12 -3.44 2.00 -28.57
C ASN A 12 -3.73 0.49 -28.57
N GLU A 13 -4.90 0.07 -28.10
CA GLU A 13 -5.33 -1.34 -28.18
C GLU A 13 -5.40 -1.86 -29.62
N ARG A 14 -5.98 -1.05 -30.50
CA ARG A 14 -6.16 -1.45 -31.90
C ARG A 14 -4.87 -1.45 -32.70
N GLU A 15 -4.02 -0.43 -32.54
CA GLU A 15 -2.83 -0.23 -33.38
C GLU A 15 -1.57 -0.92 -32.81
N LEU A 16 -1.46 -1.02 -31.48
CA LEU A 16 -0.26 -1.54 -30.80
C LEU A 16 -0.48 -2.90 -30.15
N GLY A 17 -1.72 -3.24 -29.82
CA GLY A 17 -2.06 -4.47 -29.07
C GLY A 17 -2.08 -4.26 -27.54
N LEU A 18 -2.58 -5.27 -26.84
CA LEU A 18 -2.75 -5.24 -25.37
C LEU A 18 -1.43 -5.34 -24.60
N ASP A 19 -0.43 -5.98 -25.17
CA ASP A 19 0.87 -6.23 -24.58
C ASP A 19 1.88 -5.09 -24.78
N HIS A 20 1.48 -4.02 -25.48
CA HIS A 20 2.35 -2.87 -25.71
C HIS A 20 2.42 -1.97 -24.48
N PRO A 21 3.63 -1.45 -24.11
CA PRO A 21 3.81 -0.58 -22.94
C PRO A 21 2.91 0.65 -22.91
N ASP A 22 2.66 1.28 -24.07
CA ASP A 22 1.80 2.46 -24.17
C ASP A 22 0.33 2.13 -23.93
N THR A 23 -0.13 0.94 -24.33
CA THR A 23 -1.48 0.46 -24.03
C THR A 23 -1.65 0.24 -22.52
N MET A 24 -0.68 -0.44 -21.87
CA MET A 24 -0.68 -0.64 -20.43
C MET A 24 -0.65 0.69 -19.65
N LYS A 25 0.16 1.65 -20.13
CA LYS A 25 0.19 3.01 -19.58
C LYS A 25 -1.16 3.70 -19.72
N SER A 26 -1.82 3.60 -20.87
CA SER A 26 -3.14 4.19 -21.09
C SER A 26 -4.21 3.64 -20.14
N PHE A 27 -4.17 2.34 -19.81
CA PHE A 27 -5.03 1.76 -18.77
C PHE A 27 -4.74 2.39 -17.40
N GLY A 28 -3.47 2.54 -17.04
CA GLY A 28 -3.04 3.17 -15.80
C GLY A 28 -3.48 4.63 -15.69
N ASP A 29 -3.23 5.42 -16.74
CA ASP A 29 -3.60 6.83 -16.79
C ASP A 29 -5.12 7.03 -16.69
N LEU A 30 -5.90 6.19 -17.40
CA LEU A 30 -7.35 6.22 -17.36
C LEU A 30 -7.88 5.84 -15.97
N SER A 31 -7.25 4.89 -15.29
CA SER A 31 -7.62 4.50 -13.93
C SER A 31 -7.45 5.65 -12.93
N VAL A 32 -6.30 6.34 -12.97
CA VAL A 32 -6.04 7.51 -12.13
C VAL A 32 -7.04 8.63 -12.42
N PHE A 33 -7.41 8.79 -13.67
CA PHE A 33 -8.39 9.78 -14.06
C PHE A 33 -9.80 9.47 -13.49
N TYR A 34 -10.27 8.23 -13.59
CA TYR A 34 -11.54 7.83 -12.99
C TYR A 34 -11.52 7.93 -11.46
N TYR A 35 -10.39 7.62 -10.83
CA TYR A 35 -10.22 7.82 -9.39
C TYR A 35 -10.43 9.29 -8.98
N ARG A 36 -9.81 10.23 -9.71
CA ARG A 36 -10.01 11.68 -9.47
C ARG A 36 -11.46 12.15 -9.69
N LEU A 37 -12.21 11.46 -10.53
CA LEU A 37 -13.64 11.71 -10.73
C LEU A 37 -14.53 11.00 -9.70
N GLN A 38 -13.95 10.37 -8.68
CA GLN A 38 -14.66 9.60 -7.65
C GLN A 38 -15.39 8.36 -8.19
N HIS A 39 -15.03 7.87 -9.37
CA HIS A 39 -15.52 6.61 -9.92
C HIS A 39 -14.56 5.47 -9.55
N ILE A 40 -14.44 5.17 -8.26
CA ILE A 40 -13.39 4.32 -7.71
C ILE A 40 -13.49 2.88 -8.21
N GLU A 41 -14.70 2.30 -8.29
CA GLU A 41 -14.90 0.93 -8.82
C GLU A 41 -14.43 0.80 -10.28
N LEU A 42 -14.72 1.82 -11.10
CA LEU A 42 -14.29 1.84 -12.49
C LEU A 42 -12.77 2.03 -12.60
N ALA A 43 -12.21 2.89 -11.75
CA ALA A 43 -10.77 3.06 -11.65
C ALA A 43 -10.07 1.75 -11.29
N LEU A 44 -10.57 1.01 -10.29
CA LEU A 44 -10.07 -0.31 -9.90
C LEU A 44 -10.12 -1.31 -11.05
N LYS A 45 -11.20 -1.33 -11.83
CA LYS A 45 -11.31 -2.20 -13.01
C LYS A 45 -10.17 -1.95 -13.99
N TYR A 46 -9.91 -0.68 -14.33
CA TYR A 46 -8.85 -0.33 -15.29
C TYR A 46 -7.45 -0.60 -14.75
N VAL A 47 -7.18 -0.26 -13.49
CA VAL A 47 -5.86 -0.48 -12.90
C VAL A 47 -5.54 -1.96 -12.70
N ASN A 48 -6.53 -2.77 -12.33
CA ASN A 48 -6.35 -4.22 -12.23
C ASN A 48 -6.09 -4.84 -13.60
N HIS A 49 -6.70 -4.34 -14.66
CA HIS A 49 -6.40 -4.77 -16.01
C HIS A 49 -4.96 -4.40 -16.41
N ALA A 50 -4.51 -3.18 -16.11
CA ALA A 50 -3.13 -2.76 -16.31
C ALA A 50 -2.15 -3.66 -15.54
N LEU A 51 -2.45 -3.94 -14.27
CA LEU A 51 -1.62 -4.80 -13.42
C LEU A 51 -1.53 -6.24 -13.97
N PHE A 52 -2.64 -6.80 -14.42
CA PHE A 52 -2.67 -8.12 -15.05
C PHE A 52 -1.76 -8.18 -16.29
N LEU A 53 -1.88 -7.19 -17.18
CA LEU A 53 -1.06 -7.10 -18.39
C LEU A 53 0.43 -6.95 -18.04
N LEU A 54 0.76 -6.11 -17.05
CA LEU A 54 2.13 -5.91 -16.59
C LEU A 54 2.74 -7.19 -16.01
N HIS A 55 1.98 -7.96 -15.22
CA HIS A 55 2.44 -9.24 -14.70
C HIS A 55 2.74 -10.24 -15.81
N PHE A 56 1.89 -10.26 -16.83
CA PHE A 56 2.01 -11.19 -17.94
C PHE A 56 3.18 -10.83 -18.88
N THR A 57 3.40 -9.54 -19.14
CA THR A 57 4.37 -9.06 -20.13
C THR A 57 5.74 -8.71 -19.55
N CYS A 58 5.74 -8.01 -18.41
CA CYS A 58 6.95 -7.44 -17.80
C CYS A 58 7.39 -8.18 -16.53
N GLY A 59 6.51 -9.02 -15.97
CA GLY A 59 6.74 -9.71 -14.71
C GLY A 59 6.52 -8.84 -13.47
N LEU A 60 6.73 -9.47 -12.30
CA LEU A 60 6.45 -8.85 -10.99
C LEU A 60 7.46 -7.77 -10.60
N SER A 61 8.62 -7.72 -11.27
CA SER A 61 9.73 -6.84 -10.91
C SER A 61 10.05 -5.85 -12.03
N HIS A 62 9.09 -5.01 -12.36
CA HIS A 62 9.25 -3.94 -13.34
C HIS A 62 8.85 -2.60 -12.71
N PRO A 63 9.50 -1.46 -13.05
CA PRO A 63 9.17 -0.15 -12.47
C PRO A 63 7.69 0.22 -12.64
N ASN A 64 7.11 -0.05 -13.80
CA ASN A 64 5.70 0.20 -14.05
C ASN A 64 4.78 -0.69 -13.19
N THR A 65 5.20 -1.93 -12.89
CA THR A 65 4.47 -2.82 -11.99
C THR A 65 4.45 -2.25 -10.57
N ALA A 66 5.59 -1.74 -10.08
CA ALA A 66 5.67 -1.10 -8.76
C ALA A 66 4.74 0.14 -8.67
N ALA A 67 4.77 1.01 -9.68
CA ALA A 67 3.90 2.18 -9.74
C ALA A 67 2.41 1.78 -9.80
N THR A 68 2.08 0.72 -10.53
CA THR A 68 0.70 0.23 -10.65
C THR A 68 0.23 -0.39 -9.34
N TYR A 69 1.06 -1.09 -8.58
CA TYR A 69 0.72 -1.55 -7.22
C TYR A 69 0.33 -0.40 -6.30
N ILE A 70 1.07 0.73 -6.34
CA ILE A 70 0.74 1.92 -5.56
C ILE A 70 -0.62 2.50 -5.99
N ASN A 71 -0.90 2.55 -7.29
CA ASN A 71 -2.20 3.01 -7.78
C ASN A 71 -3.36 2.11 -7.33
N VAL A 72 -3.20 0.78 -7.40
CA VAL A 72 -4.21 -0.15 -6.87
C VAL A 72 -4.42 0.08 -5.38
N ALA A 73 -3.33 0.19 -4.62
CA ALA A 73 -3.38 0.42 -3.18
C ALA A 73 -4.16 1.70 -2.83
N MET A 74 -3.88 2.80 -3.52
CA MET A 74 -4.58 4.07 -3.33
C MET A 74 -6.09 3.96 -3.61
N MET A 75 -6.47 3.19 -4.63
CA MET A 75 -7.88 2.99 -4.98
C MET A 75 -8.59 2.07 -3.98
N GLU A 76 -7.92 1.01 -3.52
CA GLU A 76 -8.44 0.13 -2.46
C GLU A 76 -8.61 0.88 -1.13
N GLU A 77 -7.69 1.78 -0.80
CA GLU A 77 -7.80 2.67 0.35
C GLU A 77 -9.03 3.59 0.22
N GLY A 78 -9.24 4.18 -0.97
CA GLY A 78 -10.42 4.99 -1.27
C GLY A 78 -11.74 4.23 -1.15
N MET A 79 -11.73 2.90 -1.29
CA MET A 79 -12.86 1.99 -1.04
C MET A 79 -13.00 1.59 0.44
N GLY A 80 -12.06 1.99 1.29
CA GLY A 80 -12.00 1.55 2.69
C GLY A 80 -11.33 0.18 2.90
N ASN A 81 -10.79 -0.41 1.86
CA ASN A 81 -10.12 -1.72 1.90
C ASN A 81 -8.64 -1.58 2.30
N VAL A 82 -8.36 -0.96 3.46
CA VAL A 82 -7.00 -0.58 3.89
C VAL A 82 -6.07 -1.81 3.98
N HIS A 83 -6.58 -2.97 4.37
CA HIS A 83 -5.78 -4.21 4.43
C HIS A 83 -5.30 -4.64 3.03
N ILE A 84 -6.17 -4.54 2.02
CA ILE A 84 -5.83 -4.87 0.64
C ILE A 84 -4.83 -3.85 0.10
N SER A 85 -5.05 -2.57 0.37
CA SER A 85 -4.12 -1.49 0.07
C SER A 85 -2.72 -1.80 0.62
N LEU A 86 -2.61 -2.11 1.90
CA LEU A 86 -1.35 -2.42 2.56
C LEU A 86 -0.59 -3.60 1.90
N ARG A 87 -1.30 -4.64 1.45
CA ARG A 87 -0.68 -5.74 0.69
C ARG A 87 -0.03 -5.26 -0.60
N TYR A 88 -0.75 -4.47 -1.40
CA TYR A 88 -0.22 -3.93 -2.64
C TYR A 88 0.97 -2.97 -2.41
N LEU A 89 0.93 -2.17 -1.34
CA LEU A 89 2.06 -1.31 -0.95
C LEU A 89 3.31 -2.12 -0.59
N HIS A 90 3.16 -3.23 0.11
CA HIS A 90 4.29 -4.12 0.39
C HIS A 90 4.86 -4.78 -0.88
N GLU A 91 4.02 -5.15 -1.85
CA GLU A 91 4.52 -5.65 -3.13
C GLU A 91 5.25 -4.53 -3.92
N ALA A 92 4.74 -3.30 -3.88
CA ALA A 92 5.42 -2.14 -4.46
C ALA A 92 6.79 -1.90 -3.80
N LEU A 93 6.85 -1.96 -2.46
CA LEU A 93 8.10 -1.82 -1.71
C LEU A 93 9.12 -2.88 -2.10
N LYS A 94 8.74 -4.17 -2.09
CA LYS A 94 9.63 -5.26 -2.52
C LYS A 94 10.14 -5.07 -3.95
N CYS A 95 9.28 -4.62 -4.84
CA CYS A 95 9.62 -4.34 -6.23
C CYS A 95 10.66 -3.21 -6.31
N ASN A 96 10.41 -2.08 -5.64
CA ASN A 96 11.32 -0.93 -5.62
C ASN A 96 12.66 -1.26 -4.96
N GLN A 97 12.67 -1.99 -3.84
CA GLN A 97 13.90 -2.45 -3.19
C GLN A 97 14.75 -3.30 -4.13
N ARG A 98 14.13 -4.24 -4.85
CA ARG A 98 14.83 -5.13 -5.79
C ARG A 98 15.38 -4.41 -7.00
N LEU A 99 14.64 -3.43 -7.53
CA LEU A 99 14.99 -2.72 -8.77
C LEU A 99 15.94 -1.54 -8.55
N LEU A 100 15.74 -0.80 -7.46
CA LEU A 100 16.35 0.51 -7.24
C LEU A 100 17.26 0.53 -6.00
N GLY A 101 17.09 -0.46 -5.12
CA GLY A 101 17.77 -0.53 -3.83
C GLY A 101 16.96 0.06 -2.67
N ASP A 102 17.44 -0.25 -1.45
CA ASP A 102 16.76 0.14 -0.22
C ASP A 102 16.80 1.65 0.05
N ASP A 103 17.80 2.34 -0.49
CA ASP A 103 18.07 3.76 -0.25
C ASP A 103 17.61 4.67 -1.39
N HIS A 104 16.76 4.18 -2.28
CA HIS A 104 16.25 4.96 -3.40
C HIS A 104 15.01 5.80 -3.00
N ILE A 105 14.84 6.98 -3.61
CA ILE A 105 13.71 7.89 -3.33
C ILE A 105 12.35 7.21 -3.56
N GLN A 106 12.21 6.37 -4.58
CA GLN A 106 10.97 5.63 -4.84
C GLN A 106 10.72 4.54 -3.77
N THR A 107 11.76 3.96 -3.21
CA THR A 107 11.66 3.04 -2.08
C THR A 107 11.20 3.79 -0.83
N ALA A 108 11.74 4.99 -0.58
CA ALA A 108 11.26 5.87 0.48
C ALA A 108 9.76 6.22 0.31
N ALA A 109 9.32 6.56 -0.90
CA ALA A 109 7.91 6.82 -1.18
C ALA A 109 7.01 5.61 -0.87
N SER A 110 7.49 4.38 -1.09
CA SER A 110 6.75 3.17 -0.72
C SER A 110 6.66 2.98 0.80
N TYR A 111 7.73 3.26 1.55
CA TYR A 111 7.70 3.27 3.02
C TYR A 111 6.72 4.31 3.57
N HIS A 112 6.74 5.53 3.02
CA HIS A 112 5.81 6.59 3.37
C HIS A 112 4.34 6.18 3.15
N ALA A 113 4.02 5.62 2.00
CA ALA A 113 2.68 5.14 1.70
C ALA A 113 2.21 4.04 2.68
N ILE A 114 3.11 3.12 3.06
CA ILE A 114 2.83 2.11 4.09
C ILE A 114 2.57 2.77 5.45
N ALA A 115 3.36 3.78 5.84
CA ALA A 115 3.17 4.50 7.10
C ALA A 115 1.79 5.17 7.17
N ILE A 116 1.34 5.79 6.08
CA ILE A 116 -0.02 6.37 5.98
C ILE A 116 -1.08 5.28 6.11
N ALA A 117 -0.99 4.18 5.35
CA ALA A 117 -1.97 3.09 5.41
C ALA A 117 -2.06 2.47 6.82
N LEU A 118 -0.93 2.30 7.51
CA LEU A 118 -0.89 1.83 8.89
C LEU A 118 -1.55 2.82 9.87
N SER A 119 -1.41 4.12 9.64
CA SER A 119 -2.05 5.15 10.48
C SER A 119 -3.58 5.12 10.37
N LEU A 120 -4.11 4.80 9.20
CA LEU A 120 -5.56 4.60 9.01
C LEU A 120 -6.10 3.39 9.78
N MET A 121 -5.20 2.46 10.15
CA MET A 121 -5.50 1.31 11.00
C MET A 121 -5.16 1.56 12.47
N GLU A 122 -4.83 2.81 12.83
CA GLU A 122 -4.38 3.20 14.17
C GLU A 122 -3.11 2.47 14.66
N ALA A 123 -2.33 1.89 13.75
CA ALA A 123 -1.07 1.21 14.02
C ALA A 123 0.10 2.21 14.06
N TYR A 124 -0.03 3.29 14.84
CA TYR A 124 0.87 4.44 14.84
C TYR A 124 2.33 4.09 15.15
N SER A 125 2.59 3.13 16.03
CA SER A 125 3.97 2.71 16.33
C SER A 125 4.68 2.11 15.11
N LEU A 126 3.96 1.41 14.23
CA LEU A 126 4.49 0.90 12.97
C LEU A 126 4.61 2.02 11.92
N SER A 127 3.66 2.95 11.90
CA SER A 127 3.76 4.15 11.05
C SER A 127 5.03 4.94 11.33
N VAL A 128 5.36 5.15 12.61
CA VAL A 128 6.60 5.81 13.05
C VAL A 128 7.83 5.11 12.49
N GLN A 129 7.91 3.77 12.59
CA GLN A 129 9.08 3.01 12.10
C GLN A 129 9.29 3.16 10.59
N HIS A 130 8.20 3.07 9.82
CA HIS A 130 8.27 3.23 8.37
C HIS A 130 8.62 4.67 7.96
N GLU A 131 8.03 5.67 8.64
CA GLU A 131 8.30 7.07 8.33
C GLU A 131 9.71 7.52 8.74
N GLN A 132 10.26 6.99 9.83
CA GLN A 132 11.67 7.17 10.19
C GLN A 132 12.60 6.68 9.07
N THR A 133 12.27 5.54 8.45
CA THR A 133 13.02 5.01 7.31
C THR A 133 12.90 5.92 6.10
N THR A 134 11.68 6.40 5.80
CA THR A 134 11.41 7.39 4.75
C THR A 134 12.27 8.62 4.93
N LEU A 135 12.20 9.24 6.11
CA LEU A 135 12.92 10.47 6.43
C LEU A 135 14.44 10.29 6.30
N LYS A 136 14.97 9.18 6.83
CA LYS A 136 16.40 8.86 6.73
C LYS A 136 16.88 8.81 5.28
N ILE A 137 16.14 8.15 4.40
CA ILE A 137 16.50 8.02 2.98
C ILE A 137 16.42 9.40 2.30
N LEU A 138 15.32 10.15 2.53
CA LEU A 138 15.13 11.46 1.90
C LEU A 138 16.17 12.47 2.36
N GLN A 139 16.51 12.51 3.64
CA GLN A 139 17.57 13.37 4.16
C GLN A 139 18.92 13.08 3.52
N ALA A 140 19.26 11.80 3.35
CA ALA A 140 20.53 11.40 2.74
C ALA A 140 20.61 11.71 1.23
N LYS A 141 19.49 11.63 0.51
CA LYS A 141 19.44 11.79 -0.96
C LYS A 141 19.13 13.21 -1.42
N LEU A 142 18.31 13.94 -0.69
CA LEU A 142 17.76 15.24 -1.10
C LEU A 142 18.20 16.38 -0.19
N GLY A 143 18.63 16.08 1.04
CA GLY A 143 18.94 17.07 2.06
C GLY A 143 17.69 17.54 2.85
N LEU A 144 17.93 18.38 3.85
CA LEU A 144 16.90 18.86 4.78
C LEU A 144 15.95 19.92 4.17
N GLU A 145 16.43 20.64 3.15
CA GLU A 145 15.68 21.74 2.54
C GLU A 145 14.69 21.27 1.46
N ASP A 146 14.74 20.01 1.06
CA ASP A 146 13.80 19.47 0.07
C ASP A 146 12.41 19.33 0.69
N LEU A 147 11.38 19.77 -0.04
CA LEU A 147 9.98 19.76 0.43
C LEU A 147 9.50 18.36 0.83
N ARG A 148 9.95 17.32 0.14
CA ARG A 148 9.57 15.93 0.46
C ARG A 148 10.19 15.49 1.79
N THR A 149 11.39 15.95 2.10
CA THR A 149 12.05 15.70 3.38
C THR A 149 11.33 16.40 4.51
N GLN A 150 10.92 17.65 4.30
CA GLN A 150 10.16 18.42 5.28
C GLN A 150 8.76 17.83 5.51
N ASP A 151 8.11 17.38 4.45
CA ASP A 151 6.81 16.70 4.52
C ASP A 151 6.91 15.40 5.32
N ALA A 152 7.90 14.56 5.03
CA ALA A 152 8.15 13.33 5.80
C ALA A 152 8.46 13.61 7.29
N ALA A 153 9.17 14.68 7.61
CA ALA A 153 9.42 15.07 8.99
C ALA A 153 8.12 15.48 9.71
N ALA A 154 7.24 16.22 9.03
CA ALA A 154 5.94 16.62 9.58
C ALA A 154 5.02 15.40 9.80
N TRP A 155 5.01 14.43 8.88
CA TRP A 155 4.28 13.18 9.04
C TRP A 155 4.81 12.33 10.21
N LEU A 156 6.13 12.27 10.37
CA LEU A 156 6.75 11.57 11.50
C LEU A 156 6.32 12.16 12.83
N GLU A 157 6.39 13.49 12.98
CA GLU A 157 5.93 14.20 14.18
C GLU A 157 4.44 13.90 14.49
N TYR A 158 3.60 13.90 13.47
CA TYR A 158 2.19 13.55 13.61
C TYR A 158 2.01 12.11 14.11
N PHE A 159 2.71 11.13 13.51
CA PHE A 159 2.59 9.73 13.92
C PHE A 159 3.14 9.49 15.33
N GLU A 160 4.25 10.16 15.70
CA GLU A 160 4.82 10.09 17.06
C GLU A 160 3.84 10.65 18.11
N SER A 161 3.23 11.80 17.84
CA SER A 161 2.19 12.38 18.70
C SER A 161 1.03 11.40 18.91
N LYS A 162 0.53 10.80 17.83
CA LYS A 162 -0.57 9.82 17.91
C LYS A 162 -0.19 8.54 18.65
N ALA A 163 1.04 8.06 18.46
CA ALA A 163 1.55 6.89 19.19
C ALA A 163 1.66 7.17 20.70
N LEU A 164 2.07 8.37 21.10
CA LEU A 164 2.11 8.78 22.49
C LEU A 164 0.71 8.88 23.10
N ASP A 165 -0.23 9.55 22.43
CA ASP A 165 -1.63 9.63 22.86
C ASP A 165 -2.22 8.23 23.11
N GLN A 166 -1.93 7.29 22.23
CA GLN A 166 -2.40 5.90 22.32
C GLN A 166 -1.77 5.16 23.53
N GLN A 167 -0.48 5.38 23.79
CA GLN A 167 0.21 4.81 24.94
C GLN A 167 -0.30 5.40 26.26
N GLU A 168 -0.55 6.69 26.34
CA GLU A 168 -1.11 7.35 27.51
C GLU A 168 -2.53 6.88 27.81
N ALA A 169 -3.38 6.76 26.79
CA ALA A 169 -4.71 6.22 26.93
C ALA A 169 -4.69 4.77 27.47
N ALA A 170 -3.74 3.96 27.01
CA ALA A 170 -3.57 2.60 27.48
C ALA A 170 -3.09 2.54 28.95
N ARG A 171 -2.22 3.48 29.38
CA ARG A 171 -1.73 3.58 30.78
C ARG A 171 -2.81 4.06 31.74
N ASN A 172 -3.65 5.01 31.30
CA ASN A 172 -4.68 5.62 32.14
C ASN A 172 -5.93 4.75 32.28
N GLY A 173 -5.93 3.52 31.75
CA GLY A 173 -7.02 2.55 31.90
C GLY A 173 -8.37 3.05 31.34
N THR A 174 -8.37 4.06 30.48
CA THR A 174 -9.59 4.47 29.77
C THR A 174 -10.06 3.29 28.92
N PRO A 175 -11.27 2.73 29.16
CA PRO A 175 -11.79 1.68 28.30
C PRO A 175 -11.82 2.24 26.88
N LYS A 176 -11.24 1.51 25.91
CA LYS A 176 -11.51 1.81 24.50
C LYS A 176 -13.03 1.95 24.34
N PRO A 177 -13.54 2.97 23.65
CA PRO A 177 -14.95 3.02 23.33
C PRO A 177 -15.33 1.67 22.74
N ASP A 178 -16.33 1.05 23.32
CA ASP A 178 -16.78 -0.33 23.22
C ASP A 178 -16.40 -1.02 21.90
N ALA A 179 -15.36 -1.85 21.95
CA ALA A 179 -14.86 -2.64 20.82
C ALA A 179 -15.90 -3.69 20.33
N SER A 180 -17.05 -3.77 20.97
CA SER A 180 -18.11 -4.73 20.66
C SER A 180 -18.78 -4.49 19.28
N ILE A 181 -18.70 -3.26 18.75
CA ILE A 181 -19.26 -2.92 17.43
C ILE A 181 -18.18 -2.93 16.35
N ALA A 182 -16.92 -2.65 16.69
CA ALA A 182 -15.80 -2.63 15.76
C ALA A 182 -15.15 -4.01 15.54
N SER A 183 -15.36 -4.97 16.46
CA SER A 183 -14.61 -6.24 16.47
C SER A 183 -15.09 -7.30 15.46
N LYS A 184 -16.13 -7.04 14.68
CA LYS A 184 -16.56 -8.01 13.64
C LYS A 184 -15.80 -7.92 12.32
N GLY A 185 -14.83 -7.05 12.17
CA GLY A 185 -14.07 -6.87 10.95
C GLY A 185 -12.58 -6.53 11.10
N HIS A 186 -12.08 -6.29 12.30
CA HIS A 186 -10.68 -5.91 12.52
C HIS A 186 -9.83 -7.13 12.92
N LEU A 187 -8.94 -7.53 12.02
CA LEU A 187 -7.82 -8.41 12.35
C LEU A 187 -6.90 -7.69 13.35
N SER A 188 -6.38 -8.41 14.34
CA SER A 188 -5.35 -7.85 15.23
C SER A 188 -4.08 -7.56 14.43
N VAL A 189 -3.20 -6.69 14.96
CA VAL A 189 -1.87 -6.44 14.35
C VAL A 189 -1.09 -7.75 14.19
N SER A 190 -1.26 -8.71 15.10
CA SER A 190 -0.69 -10.05 15.05
C SER A 190 -1.24 -10.84 13.84
N ASP A 191 -2.55 -10.81 13.63
CA ASP A 191 -3.19 -11.50 12.50
C ASP A 191 -2.78 -10.87 11.16
N LEU A 192 -2.49 -9.57 11.17
CA LEU A 192 -2.01 -8.83 10.00
C LEU A 192 -0.56 -9.22 9.66
N LEU A 193 0.30 -9.36 10.66
CA LEU A 193 1.69 -9.79 10.48
C LEU A 193 1.76 -11.23 9.97
N ASP A 194 0.90 -12.13 10.46
CA ASP A 194 0.78 -13.51 9.98
C ASP A 194 0.26 -13.56 8.53
N TYR A 195 -0.59 -12.63 8.15
CA TYR A 195 -1.11 -12.52 6.79
C TYR A 195 -0.09 -11.95 5.79
N ILE A 196 0.78 -11.05 6.25
CA ILE A 196 1.85 -10.43 5.44
C ILE A 196 3.05 -11.37 5.28
N SER A 197 3.25 -12.32 6.21
CA SER A 197 4.35 -13.30 6.18
C SER A 197 3.83 -14.74 6.11
N PRO A 198 3.23 -15.20 5.00
CA PRO A 198 2.63 -16.53 4.90
C PRO A 198 3.65 -17.68 4.77
N GLY A 199 4.87 -17.53 5.33
CA GLY A 199 5.97 -18.45 5.07
C GLY A 199 6.54 -19.22 6.26
N GLN A 200 6.23 -18.90 7.51
CA GLN A 200 6.92 -19.54 8.63
C GLN A 200 6.08 -20.34 9.63
N ASP A 201 4.75 -20.19 9.69
CA ASP A 201 3.94 -20.85 10.74
C ASP A 201 2.82 -21.80 10.30
N SER A 202 2.73 -22.18 9.03
CA SER A 202 1.75 -23.19 8.59
C SER A 202 1.97 -24.58 9.23
N LYS A 203 3.17 -24.84 9.76
CA LYS A 203 3.48 -26.09 10.49
C LYS A 203 3.03 -26.12 11.95
N ARG A 204 2.81 -24.95 12.56
CA ARG A 204 2.43 -24.85 13.99
C ARG A 204 0.92 -24.95 14.20
N SER A 205 0.13 -24.43 13.27
CA SER A 205 -1.33 -24.48 13.33
C SER A 205 -1.90 -25.87 13.07
N GLU A 206 -1.25 -26.66 12.21
CA GLU A 206 -1.65 -28.08 11.97
C GLU A 206 -1.40 -28.99 13.17
N ALA A 207 -0.33 -28.77 13.93
CA ALA A 207 -0.02 -29.51 15.15
C ALA A 207 -1.07 -29.26 16.25
N HIS A 208 -1.54 -28.02 16.41
CA HIS A 208 -2.55 -27.67 17.41
C HIS A 208 -3.95 -28.17 17.03
N ARG A 209 -4.26 -28.26 15.75
CA ARG A 209 -5.55 -28.77 15.26
C ARG A 209 -5.64 -30.30 15.35
N LYS A 210 -4.51 -31.02 15.23
CA LYS A 210 -4.45 -32.46 15.47
C LYS A 210 -4.60 -32.84 16.93
N GLN A 211 -4.08 -32.03 17.87
CA GLN A 211 -4.22 -32.28 19.32
C GLN A 211 -5.65 -32.06 19.84
N ARG A 212 -6.45 -31.19 19.20
CA ARG A 212 -7.87 -30.95 19.58
C ARG A 212 -8.84 -31.99 19.01
N ARG A 213 -8.43 -32.82 18.07
CA ARG A 213 -9.27 -33.93 17.51
C ARG A 213 -8.99 -35.28 18.18
N ALA A 214 -8.04 -35.35 19.10
CA ALA A 214 -7.66 -36.58 19.82
C ALA A 214 -8.08 -36.56 21.30
N LYS A 215 -8.93 -35.60 21.71
CA LYS A 215 -9.69 -35.57 22.97
C LYS A 215 -11.17 -35.49 22.63
#